data_d2b3e90e401e0239d795413ddd844c26
#
_entry.id   d2b3e90e401e0239d795413ddd844c26
#
_cell.length_a   1.000
_cell.length_b   1.000
_cell.length_c   1.000
_cell.angle_alpha   90.00
_cell.angle_beta   90.00
_cell.angle_gamma   90.00
#
_symmetry.space_group_name_H-M   'P 1'
#
loop_
_entity.id
_entity.type
_entity.pdbx_description
1 polymer ?
#
loop_
_entity_poly.entity_id
_entity_poly.type
_entity_poly.pdbx_seq_one_letter_code
_entity_poly.pdbx_strand_id
1 'polypeptide(L)'
;MATRLGEKLHELRKQRGLTLEKLAELAGLSKSYLWELEDRESQRPSAEKLTALADALGVAASYFLEEDIRAPEERHLDEAFFRGYQKLEPDAKEQLRKILSTFKKNS
;
A
#
# COMPACT_ATOMS: atom_id res chain seq x y z
N MET A 1 2.41 4.13 -22.91
CA MET A 1 3.47 3.69 -22.00
C MET A 1 3.06 3.95 -20.55
N ALA A 2 3.39 3.02 -19.69
CA ALA A 2 3.11 3.19 -18.28
C ALA A 2 4.01 4.26 -17.66
N THR A 3 3.49 5.04 -16.72
CA THR A 3 4.29 5.96 -15.93
C THR A 3 5.06 5.18 -14.88
N ARG A 4 6.01 5.83 -14.22
CA ARG A 4 6.72 5.19 -13.13
C ARG A 4 5.76 4.80 -12.00
N LEU A 5 4.78 5.63 -11.72
CA LEU A 5 3.73 5.30 -10.75
C LEU A 5 2.97 4.04 -11.18
N GLY A 6 2.58 3.99 -12.45
CA GLY A 6 1.86 2.84 -12.99
C GLY A 6 2.66 1.56 -12.89
N GLU A 7 3.95 1.63 -13.18
CA GLU A 7 4.85 0.48 -13.07
C GLU A 7 4.96 0.00 -11.62
N LYS A 8 5.11 0.92 -10.68
CA LYS A 8 5.18 0.58 -9.25
C LYS A 8 3.89 -0.08 -8.76
N LEU A 9 2.75 0.46 -9.18
CA LEU A 9 1.45 -0.12 -8.83
C LEU A 9 1.33 -1.53 -9.37
N HIS A 10 1.66 -1.72 -10.64
CA HIS A 10 1.58 -3.02 -11.29
C HIS A 10 2.47 -4.05 -10.60
N GLU A 11 3.73 -3.70 -10.40
CA GLU A 11 4.71 -4.58 -9.77
C GLU A 11 4.27 -4.99 -8.36
N LEU A 12 3.89 -4.01 -7.57
CA LEU A 12 3.53 -4.27 -6.18
C LEU A 12 2.24 -5.08 -6.09
N ARG A 13 1.27 -4.78 -6.95
CA ARG A 13 0.03 -5.56 -7.02
C ARG A 13 0.34 -7.03 -7.31
N LYS A 14 1.20 -7.28 -8.29
CA LYS A 14 1.63 -8.64 -8.65
C LYS A 14 2.32 -9.34 -7.50
N GLN A 15 3.21 -8.64 -6.82
CA GLN A 15 3.93 -9.21 -5.66
C GLN A 15 2.97 -9.59 -4.53
N ARG A 16 1.88 -8.85 -4.39
CA ARG A 16 0.86 -9.15 -3.36
C ARG A 16 -0.14 -10.21 -3.83
N GLY A 17 0.00 -10.69 -5.06
CA GLY A 17 -0.90 -11.71 -5.61
C GLY A 17 -2.31 -11.20 -5.86
N LEU A 18 -2.47 -9.91 -6.10
CA LEU A 18 -3.78 -9.30 -6.30
C LEU A 18 -4.12 -9.13 -7.77
N THR A 19 -5.39 -9.37 -8.12
CA THR A 19 -5.90 -9.03 -9.44
C THR A 19 -6.23 -7.54 -9.48
N LEU A 20 -6.38 -7.00 -10.68
CA LEU A 20 -6.85 -5.61 -10.82
C LEU A 20 -8.18 -5.40 -10.10
N GLU A 21 -9.09 -6.35 -10.27
CA GLU A 21 -10.41 -6.27 -9.63
C GLU A 21 -10.29 -6.24 -8.11
N LYS A 22 -9.44 -7.09 -7.56
CA LYS A 22 -9.30 -7.17 -6.10
C LYS A 22 -8.68 -5.91 -5.53
N LEU A 23 -7.62 -5.42 -6.15
CA LEU A 23 -7.00 -4.18 -5.68
C LEU A 23 -7.96 -3.01 -5.79
N ALA A 24 -8.69 -2.90 -6.91
CA ALA A 24 -9.68 -1.85 -7.09
C ALA A 24 -10.74 -1.90 -5.98
N GLU A 25 -11.23 -3.10 -5.68
CA GLU A 25 -12.21 -3.30 -4.61
C GLU A 25 -11.66 -2.85 -3.26
N LEU A 26 -10.45 -3.27 -2.92
CA LEU A 26 -9.83 -2.90 -1.64
C LEU A 26 -9.61 -1.40 -1.52
N ALA A 27 -9.29 -0.75 -2.61
CA ALA A 27 -9.02 0.70 -2.62
C ALA A 27 -10.28 1.55 -2.87
N GLY A 28 -11.42 0.92 -3.15
CA GLY A 28 -12.65 1.65 -3.42
C GLY A 28 -12.65 2.35 -4.77
N LEU A 29 -11.94 1.79 -5.76
CA LEU A 29 -11.81 2.36 -7.09
C LEU A 29 -12.42 1.42 -8.13
N SER A 30 -12.71 1.95 -9.31
CA SER A 30 -13.15 1.09 -10.40
C SER A 30 -11.97 0.35 -11.03
N LYS A 31 -12.24 -0.82 -11.58
CA LYS A 31 -11.23 -1.60 -12.28
C LYS A 31 -10.67 -0.82 -13.48
N SER A 32 -11.54 -0.15 -14.22
CA SER A 32 -11.13 0.64 -15.38
C SER A 32 -10.18 1.76 -15.01
N TYR A 33 -10.47 2.45 -13.93
CA TYR A 33 -9.62 3.54 -13.44
C TYR A 33 -8.24 3.00 -13.04
N LEU A 34 -8.23 1.89 -12.30
CA LEU A 34 -6.96 1.29 -11.87
C LEU A 34 -6.14 0.80 -13.07
N TRP A 35 -6.82 0.21 -14.05
CA TRP A 35 -6.15 -0.22 -15.28
C TRP A 35 -5.47 0.97 -15.97
N GLU A 36 -6.17 2.10 -16.05
CA GLU A 36 -5.60 3.29 -16.66
C GLU A 36 -4.38 3.81 -15.88
N LEU A 37 -4.42 3.75 -14.55
CA LEU A 37 -3.29 4.16 -13.75
C LEU A 37 -2.07 3.29 -13.97
N GLU A 38 -2.27 1.97 -14.17
CA GLU A 38 -1.16 1.05 -14.37
C GLU A 38 -0.59 1.09 -15.79
N ASP A 39 -1.46 1.19 -16.78
CA ASP A 39 -1.07 0.94 -18.17
C ASP A 39 -1.00 2.17 -19.07
N ARG A 40 -1.52 3.28 -18.65
CA ARG A 40 -1.54 4.48 -19.48
C ARG A 40 -0.82 5.65 -18.81
N GLU A 41 -0.31 6.53 -19.66
CA GLU A 41 0.24 7.81 -19.26
C GLU A 41 -0.91 8.76 -18.95
N SER A 42 -1.65 8.45 -17.93
CA SER A 42 -2.81 9.24 -17.64
C SER A 42 -2.62 10.05 -16.37
N GLN A 43 -3.67 10.64 -15.95
CA GLN A 43 -3.76 11.56 -14.83
C GLN A 43 -3.16 10.98 -13.56
N ARG A 44 -2.56 11.85 -12.78
CA ARG A 44 -2.11 11.48 -11.44
C ARG A 44 -3.33 11.28 -10.57
N PRO A 45 -3.35 10.24 -9.75
CA PRO A 45 -4.44 10.07 -8.79
C PRO A 45 -4.36 11.17 -7.74
N SER A 46 -5.50 11.50 -7.13
CA SER A 46 -5.52 12.41 -6.00
C SER A 46 -4.75 11.79 -4.83
N ALA A 47 -4.36 12.63 -3.88
CA ALA A 47 -3.68 12.13 -2.68
C ALA A 47 -4.54 11.10 -1.95
N GLU A 48 -5.85 11.32 -1.90
CA GLU A 48 -6.78 10.40 -1.27
C GLU A 48 -6.80 9.03 -1.94
N LYS A 49 -6.87 9.01 -3.27
CA LYS A 49 -6.86 7.75 -4.03
C LYS A 49 -5.52 7.03 -3.92
N LEU A 50 -4.44 7.78 -3.96
CA LEU A 50 -3.11 7.21 -3.81
C LEU A 50 -2.93 6.59 -2.41
N THR A 51 -3.42 7.27 -1.39
CA THR A 51 -3.38 6.74 -0.03
C THR A 51 -4.19 5.45 0.09
N ALA A 52 -5.37 5.40 -0.53
CA ALA A 52 -6.20 4.20 -0.52
C ALA A 52 -5.48 3.01 -1.19
N LEU A 53 -4.81 3.27 -2.31
CA LEU A 53 -4.03 2.23 -3.00
C LEU A 53 -2.86 1.77 -2.15
N ALA A 54 -2.14 2.71 -1.55
CA ALA A 54 -1.00 2.41 -0.69
C ALA A 54 -1.43 1.57 0.52
N ASP A 55 -2.52 1.95 1.17
CA ASP A 55 -3.07 1.19 2.30
C ASP A 55 -3.42 -0.24 1.88
N ALA A 56 -4.07 -0.39 0.73
CA ALA A 56 -4.44 -1.72 0.21
C ALA A 56 -3.22 -2.58 -0.10
N LEU A 57 -2.12 -1.96 -0.52
CA LEU A 57 -0.89 -2.66 -0.87
C LEU A 57 0.08 -2.82 0.30
N GLY A 58 -0.21 -2.18 1.43
CA GLY A 58 0.62 -2.30 2.62
C GLY A 58 1.93 -1.53 2.55
N VAL A 59 1.93 -0.37 1.89
CA VAL A 59 3.10 0.51 1.83
C VAL A 59 2.69 1.95 2.08
N ALA A 60 3.65 2.79 2.45
CA ALA A 60 3.41 4.21 2.58
C ALA A 60 3.16 4.84 1.21
N ALA A 61 2.25 5.80 1.14
CA ALA A 61 1.96 6.49 -0.11
C ALA A 61 3.20 7.19 -0.68
N SER A 62 4.11 7.63 0.19
CA SER A 62 5.36 8.28 -0.23
C SER A 62 6.19 7.41 -1.16
N TYR A 63 6.09 6.09 -1.04
CA TYR A 63 6.81 5.18 -1.92
C TYR A 63 6.51 5.49 -3.41
N PHE A 64 5.25 5.76 -3.71
CA PHE A 64 4.84 6.02 -5.09
C PHE A 64 5.30 7.37 -5.61
N LEU A 65 5.70 8.27 -4.72
CA LEU A 65 6.15 9.62 -5.07
C LEU A 65 7.66 9.73 -5.19
N GLU A 66 8.40 8.74 -4.70
CA GLU A 66 9.86 8.73 -4.72
C GLU A 66 10.37 8.08 -6.01
N GLU A 67 10.89 8.88 -6.90
CA GLU A 67 11.27 8.42 -8.24
C GLU A 67 12.47 7.47 -8.27
N ASP A 68 13.40 7.64 -7.34
CA ASP A 68 14.63 6.86 -7.32
C ASP A 68 14.50 5.50 -6.65
N ILE A 69 13.40 5.25 -5.98
CA ILE A 69 13.17 4.01 -5.23
C ILE A 69 12.35 3.06 -6.08
N ARG A 70 12.89 1.86 -6.34
CA ARG A 70 12.23 0.88 -7.20
C ARG A 70 11.49 -0.22 -6.47
N ALA A 71 11.75 -0.34 -5.17
CA ALA A 71 11.05 -1.31 -4.33
C ALA A 71 10.81 -0.66 -2.97
N PRO A 72 9.74 -1.04 -2.27
CA PRO A 72 9.50 -0.48 -0.95
C PRO A 72 10.66 -0.79 0.00
N GLU A 73 11.05 0.20 0.77
CA GLU A 73 12.05 0.06 1.82
C GLU A 73 11.36 -0.21 3.14
N GLU A 74 12.13 -0.65 4.13
CA GLU A 74 11.60 -0.95 5.45
C GLU A 74 10.77 0.19 6.03
N ARG A 75 11.23 1.43 5.86
CA ARG A 75 10.48 2.60 6.36
C ARG A 75 9.09 2.72 5.73
N HIS A 76 8.92 2.31 4.48
CA HIS A 76 7.62 2.34 3.81
C HIS A 76 6.69 1.28 4.40
N LEU A 77 7.23 0.13 4.75
CA LEU A 77 6.46 -0.96 5.35
C LEU A 77 6.08 -0.64 6.79
N ASP A 78 7.02 -0.07 7.54
CA ASP A 78 6.79 0.30 8.93
C ASP A 78 5.71 1.37 9.05
N GLU A 79 5.77 2.38 8.20
CA GLU A 79 4.76 3.45 8.19
C GLU A 79 3.38 2.90 7.88
N ALA A 80 3.29 2.00 6.91
CA ALA A 80 2.01 1.36 6.55
C ALA A 80 1.49 0.52 7.70
N PHE A 81 2.37 -0.22 8.37
CA PHE A 81 2.01 -1.03 9.52
C PHE A 81 1.43 -0.15 10.63
N PHE A 82 2.12 0.92 10.97
CA PHE A 82 1.68 1.84 12.01
C PHE A 82 0.33 2.44 11.68
N ARG A 83 0.14 2.84 10.44
CA ARG A 83 -1.11 3.39 9.96
C ARG A 83 -2.26 2.38 10.11
N GLY A 84 -1.99 1.13 9.73
CA GLY A 84 -2.98 0.05 9.90
C GLY A 84 -3.29 -0.23 11.36
N TYR A 85 -2.25 -0.20 12.20
CA TYR A 85 -2.40 -0.39 13.64
C TYR A 85 -3.32 0.69 14.23
N GLN A 86 -3.12 1.94 13.84
CA GLN A 86 -3.93 3.05 14.36
C GLN A 86 -5.43 2.89 14.07
N LYS A 87 -5.77 2.18 13.01
CA LYS A 87 -7.17 1.98 12.61
C LYS A 87 -7.84 0.81 13.33
N LEU A 88 -7.09 0.02 14.07
CA LEU A 88 -7.64 -1.14 14.77
C LEU A 88 -8.47 -0.72 15.98
N GLU A 89 -9.42 -1.58 16.34
CA GLU A 89 -10.18 -1.40 17.58
C GLU A 89 -9.26 -1.58 18.79
N PRO A 90 -9.62 -1.00 19.96
CA PRO A 90 -8.75 -1.09 21.15
C PRO A 90 -8.37 -2.52 21.55
N ASP A 91 -9.29 -3.47 21.45
CA ASP A 91 -8.99 -4.86 21.80
C ASP A 91 -7.94 -5.48 20.87
N ALA A 92 -8.06 -5.19 19.57
CA ALA A 92 -7.09 -5.69 18.59
C ALA A 92 -5.72 -5.06 18.81
N LYS A 93 -5.69 -3.79 19.15
CA LYS A 93 -4.42 -3.10 19.46
C LYS A 93 -3.75 -3.74 20.67
N GLU A 94 -4.51 -4.07 21.69
CA GLU A 94 -3.98 -4.70 22.88
C GLU A 94 -3.41 -6.07 22.59
N GLN A 95 -4.13 -6.87 21.80
CA GLN A 95 -3.64 -8.19 21.37
C GLN A 95 -2.31 -8.07 20.62
N LEU A 96 -2.22 -7.09 19.74
CA LEU A 96 -1.00 -6.88 18.96
C LEU A 96 0.17 -6.47 19.86
N ARG A 97 -0.07 -5.61 20.85
CA ARG A 97 0.94 -5.23 21.82
C ARG A 97 1.46 -6.43 22.61
N LYS A 98 0.56 -7.34 22.98
CA LYS A 98 0.93 -8.54 23.72
C LYS A 98 1.82 -9.44 22.87
N ILE A 99 1.48 -9.62 21.60
CA ILE A 99 2.30 -10.40 20.67
C ILE A 99 3.67 -9.77 20.53
N LEU A 100 3.72 -8.46 20.33
CA LEU A 100 4.97 -7.74 20.17
C LEU A 100 5.87 -7.88 21.40
N SER A 101 5.29 -7.88 22.59
CA SER A 101 6.06 -7.99 23.82
C SER A 101 6.79 -9.33 23.94
N THR A 102 6.26 -10.40 23.29
CA THR A 102 6.94 -11.71 23.30
C THR A 102 8.24 -11.64 22.52
N PHE A 103 8.28 -10.87 21.46
CA PHE A 103 9.51 -10.70 20.67
C PHE A 103 10.55 -9.88 21.39
N LYS A 104 10.12 -8.86 22.15
CA LYS A 104 11.03 -8.00 22.90
C LYS A 104 11.82 -8.73 23.98
N LYS A 105 11.22 -9.76 24.56
CA LYS A 105 11.88 -10.53 25.63
C LYS A 105 13.11 -11.27 25.14
N ASN A 106 13.21 -11.50 23.84
CA ASN A 106 14.30 -12.27 23.24
C ASN A 106 15.35 -11.42 22.56
N SER A 107 15.23 -10.13 22.66
CA SER A 107 16.19 -9.21 22.03
C SER A 107 17.15 -8.58 23.02
#